data_88da6af6e3f1f20d9a9154abb05fe7f5
#
_entry.id   88da6af6e3f1f20d9a9154abb05fe7f5
#
_cell.length_a   1.000
_cell.length_b   1.000
_cell.length_c   1.000
_cell.angle_alpha   90.00
_cell.angle_beta   90.00
_cell.angle_gamma   90.00
#
_symmetry.space_group_name_H-M   'P 1'
#
loop_
_entity.id
_entity.type
_entity.pdbx_description
1 polymer ?
#
loop_
_entity_poly.entity_id
_entity_poly.type
_entity_poly.pdbx_seq_one_letter_code
_entity_poly.pdbx_strand_id
1 'polypeptide(L)'
;MTKVQLVRAISKETGIDQPTVLATVESLMNVIKQSLIDKENVYLRGFGTFDLKHRAQKTARNISQNTTMIIEAHDIPHFKP
;
A
#
# COMPACT_ATOMS: atom_id res chain seq x y z
N MET A 1 4.09 -11.21 -9.54
CA MET A 1 4.25 -10.27 -10.68
C MET A 1 4.86 -8.97 -10.21
N THR A 2 5.78 -8.44 -10.99
CA THR A 2 6.34 -7.11 -10.75
C THR A 2 5.47 -6.03 -11.40
N LYS A 3 5.75 -4.76 -11.06
CA LYS A 3 5.06 -3.63 -11.68
C LYS A 3 5.19 -3.66 -13.22
N VAL A 4 6.38 -3.95 -13.73
CA VAL A 4 6.62 -4.04 -15.18
C VAL A 4 5.79 -5.13 -15.82
N GLN A 5 5.70 -6.29 -15.20
CA GLN A 5 4.88 -7.40 -15.70
C GLN A 5 3.39 -7.05 -15.69
N LEU A 6 2.91 -6.35 -14.65
CA LEU A 6 1.54 -5.88 -14.60
C LEU A 6 1.24 -4.88 -15.72
N VAL A 7 2.14 -3.93 -15.93
CA VAL A 7 1.99 -2.92 -16.99
C VAL A 7 1.90 -3.58 -18.37
N ARG A 8 2.76 -4.57 -18.65
CA ARG A 8 2.73 -5.32 -19.90
C ARG A 8 1.41 -6.08 -20.10
N ALA A 9 0.95 -6.75 -19.03
CA ALA A 9 -0.29 -7.51 -19.08
C ALA A 9 -1.49 -6.60 -19.34
N ILE A 10 -1.56 -5.46 -18.67
CA ILE A 10 -2.64 -4.48 -18.86
C ILE A 10 -2.60 -3.90 -20.26
N SER A 11 -1.41 -3.54 -20.75
CA SER A 11 -1.25 -3.02 -22.12
C SER A 11 -1.75 -4.02 -23.15
N LYS A 12 -1.41 -5.29 -22.97
CA LYS A 12 -1.85 -6.36 -23.86
C LYS A 12 -3.36 -6.57 -23.80
N GLU A 13 -3.95 -6.50 -22.63
CA GLU A 13 -5.38 -6.72 -22.43
C GLU A 13 -6.23 -5.58 -22.96
N THR A 14 -5.79 -4.35 -22.75
CA THR A 14 -6.57 -3.14 -23.07
C THR A 14 -6.25 -2.53 -24.42
N GLY A 15 -5.08 -2.84 -24.98
CA GLY A 15 -4.59 -2.18 -26.20
C GLY A 15 -4.03 -0.78 -25.95
N ILE A 16 -3.91 -0.38 -24.68
CA ILE A 16 -3.31 0.92 -24.32
C ILE A 16 -1.79 0.77 -24.31
N ASP A 17 -1.06 1.76 -24.80
CA ASP A 17 0.40 1.72 -24.84
C ASP A 17 1.02 1.63 -23.44
N GLN A 18 2.18 0.97 -23.34
CA GLN A 18 2.82 0.73 -22.06
C GLN A 18 3.17 2.01 -21.28
N PRO A 19 3.70 3.06 -21.88
CA PRO A 19 3.97 4.31 -21.14
C PRO A 19 2.73 4.90 -20.48
N THR A 20 1.59 4.89 -21.17
CA THR A 20 0.32 5.38 -20.62
C THR A 20 -0.16 4.49 -19.48
N VAL A 21 -0.07 3.17 -19.63
CA VAL A 21 -0.43 2.22 -18.57
C VAL A 21 0.47 2.42 -17.35
N LEU A 22 1.76 2.58 -17.56
CA LEU A 22 2.72 2.80 -16.46
C LEU A 22 2.37 4.06 -15.67
N ALA A 23 2.11 5.17 -16.36
CA ALA A 23 1.72 6.41 -15.69
C ALA A 23 0.43 6.25 -14.90
N THR A 24 -0.54 5.53 -15.44
CA THR A 24 -1.83 5.27 -14.80
C THR A 24 -1.65 4.40 -13.55
N VAL A 25 -0.86 3.34 -13.66
CA VAL A 25 -0.60 2.42 -12.52
C VAL A 25 0.14 3.16 -11.41
N GLU A 26 1.15 3.94 -11.74
CA GLU A 26 1.89 4.73 -10.75
C GLU A 26 1.00 5.75 -10.07
N SER A 27 0.15 6.44 -10.83
CA SER A 27 -0.81 7.40 -10.29
C SER A 27 -1.81 6.71 -9.35
N LEU A 28 -2.31 5.52 -9.74
CA LEU A 28 -3.21 4.75 -8.90
C LEU A 28 -2.59 4.45 -7.53
N MET A 29 -1.35 3.96 -7.53
CA MET A 29 -0.65 3.66 -6.28
C MET A 29 -0.45 4.91 -5.42
N ASN A 30 -0.08 6.03 -6.04
CA ASN A 30 0.13 7.28 -5.33
C ASN A 30 -1.17 7.84 -4.75
N VAL A 31 -2.27 7.76 -5.48
CA VAL A 31 -3.59 8.22 -5.03
C VAL A 31 -4.07 7.36 -3.86
N ILE A 32 -3.90 6.04 -3.95
CA ILE A 32 -4.27 5.13 -2.84
C ILE A 32 -3.42 5.47 -1.60
N LYS A 33 -2.12 5.64 -1.77
CA LYS A 33 -1.22 5.99 -0.68
C LYS A 33 -1.64 7.30 -0.01
N GLN A 34 -1.92 8.33 -0.80
CA GLN A 34 -2.33 9.62 -0.27
C GLN A 34 -3.68 9.54 0.44
N SER A 35 -4.62 8.78 -0.11
CA SER A 35 -5.92 8.58 0.52
C SER A 35 -5.77 7.96 1.92
N LEU A 36 -4.91 6.95 2.05
CA LEU A 36 -4.67 6.32 3.34
C LEU A 36 -3.96 7.26 4.33
N ILE A 37 -3.04 8.10 3.83
CA ILE A 37 -2.42 9.15 4.67
C ILE A 37 -3.48 10.10 5.22
N ASP A 38 -4.47 10.42 4.41
CA ASP A 38 -5.58 11.31 4.80
C ASP A 38 -6.68 10.57 5.59
N LYS A 39 -6.43 9.33 6.01
CA LYS A 39 -7.37 8.50 6.78
C LYS A 39 -8.63 8.14 6.01
N GLU A 40 -8.57 8.10 4.69
CA GLU A 40 -9.67 7.70 3.83
C GLU A 40 -9.42 6.31 3.27
N ASN A 41 -10.37 5.40 3.48
CA ASN A 41 -10.29 4.06 2.92
C ASN A 41 -10.57 4.08 1.41
N VAL A 42 -9.97 3.15 0.68
CA VAL A 42 -10.19 3.01 -0.76
C VAL A 42 -10.94 1.71 -1.03
N TYR A 43 -12.12 1.83 -1.58
CA TYR A 43 -12.99 0.68 -1.88
C TYR A 43 -12.94 0.38 -3.37
N LEU A 44 -12.42 -0.78 -3.73
CA LEU A 44 -12.39 -1.25 -5.11
C LEU A 44 -13.41 -2.37 -5.27
N ARG A 45 -14.59 -1.99 -5.76
CA ARG A 45 -15.71 -2.92 -5.89
C ARG A 45 -15.33 -4.14 -6.71
N GLY A 46 -15.57 -5.33 -6.17
CA GLY A 46 -15.23 -6.59 -6.84
C GLY A 46 -13.78 -7.02 -6.66
N PHE A 47 -12.94 -6.20 -6.02
CA PHE A 47 -11.53 -6.51 -5.81
C PHE A 47 -11.17 -6.54 -4.32
N GLY A 48 -11.40 -5.45 -3.60
CA GLY A 48 -11.09 -5.38 -2.18
C GLY A 48 -11.05 -3.96 -1.67
N THR A 49 -10.59 -3.82 -0.45
CA THR A 49 -10.54 -2.54 0.25
C THR A 49 -9.15 -2.30 0.80
N PHE A 50 -8.61 -1.11 0.55
CA PHE A 50 -7.40 -0.63 1.23
C PHE A 50 -7.85 0.21 2.42
N ASP A 51 -7.42 -0.18 3.62
CA ASP A 51 -7.75 0.53 4.85
C ASP A 51 -6.51 0.71 5.70
N LEU A 52 -6.69 1.25 6.89
CA LEU A 52 -5.63 1.42 7.87
C LEU A 52 -5.87 0.48 9.04
N LYS A 53 -4.81 -0.21 9.44
CA LYS A 53 -4.83 -1.03 10.64
C LYS A 53 -4.03 -0.32 11.71
N HIS A 54 -4.68 -0.03 12.83
CA HIS A 54 -4.04 0.61 13.96
C HIS A 54 -3.15 -0.38 14.71
N ARG A 55 -1.90 0.02 14.94
CA ARG A 55 -0.97 -0.72 15.78
C ARG A 55 -0.77 0.04 17.07
N ALA A 56 -1.13 -0.61 18.20
CA ALA A 56 -0.94 -0.03 19.51
C ALA A 56 0.54 0.15 19.84
N GLN A 57 0.81 1.07 20.76
CA GLN A 57 2.16 1.26 21.29
C GLN A 57 2.70 -0.04 21.88
N LYS A 58 3.94 -0.37 21.54
CA LYS A 58 4.61 -1.57 22.04
C LYS A 58 5.92 -1.20 22.70
N THR A 59 6.27 -1.98 23.74
CA THR A 59 7.59 -1.92 24.35
C THR A 59 8.39 -3.11 23.85
N ALA A 60 9.54 -2.84 23.21
CA ALA A 60 10.44 -3.86 22.74
C ALA A 60 11.77 -3.73 23.45
N ARG A 61 12.39 -4.88 23.77
CA ARG A 61 13.69 -4.93 24.44
C ARG A 61 14.77 -5.22 23.42
N ASN A 62 15.80 -4.38 23.40
CA ASN A 62 16.98 -4.64 22.59
C ASN A 62 17.94 -5.52 23.40
N ILE A 63 18.04 -6.79 23.01
CA ILE A 63 18.83 -7.79 23.73
C ILE A 63 20.33 -7.47 23.64
N SER A 64 20.81 -6.99 22.51
CA SER A 64 22.24 -6.72 22.31
C SER A 64 22.74 -5.53 23.12
N GLN A 65 21.91 -4.53 23.36
CA GLN A 65 22.24 -3.35 24.15
C GLN A 65 21.59 -3.34 25.54
N ASN A 66 20.78 -4.34 25.82
CA ASN A 66 20.03 -4.46 27.06
C ASN A 66 19.22 -3.19 27.38
N THR A 67 18.67 -2.55 26.37
CA THR A 67 17.83 -1.36 26.49
C THR A 67 16.40 -1.65 26.07
N THR A 68 15.47 -0.87 26.60
CA THR A 68 14.06 -0.96 26.25
C THR A 68 13.74 0.09 25.19
N MET A 69 13.11 -0.37 24.10
CA MET A 69 12.66 0.52 23.02
C MET A 69 11.13 0.58 23.06
N ILE A 70 10.60 1.80 22.85
CA ILE A 70 9.17 2.02 22.76
C ILE A 70 8.81 2.26 21.30
N ILE A 71 7.94 1.40 20.76
CA ILE A 71 7.38 1.57 19.43
C ILE A 71 6.03 2.24 19.61
N GLU A 72 5.93 3.49 19.13
CA GLU A 72 4.72 4.28 19.30
C GLU A 72 3.56 3.71 18.49
N ALA A 73 2.34 4.04 18.92
CA ALA A 73 1.13 3.68 18.18
C ALA A 73 1.17 4.32 16.79
N HIS A 74 0.78 3.56 15.78
CA HIS A 74 0.78 4.04 14.40
C HIS A 74 -0.23 3.25 13.58
N ASP A 75 -0.63 3.82 12.45
CA ASP A 75 -1.47 3.15 11.49
C ASP A 75 -0.63 2.61 10.35
N ILE A 76 -0.95 1.41 9.88
CA ILE A 76 -0.29 0.80 8.73
C ILE A 76 -1.31 0.50 7.65
N PRO A 77 -0.92 0.59 6.36
CA PRO A 77 -1.79 0.18 5.27
C PRO A 77 -2.15 -1.30 5.38
N HIS A 78 -3.40 -1.62 5.10
CA HIS A 78 -3.91 -2.98 5.14
C HIS A 78 -4.84 -3.21 3.95
N PHE A 79 -4.72 -4.38 3.32
CA PHE A 79 -5.60 -4.77 2.22
C PHE A 79 -6.52 -5.89 2.67
N LYS A 80 -7.83 -5.68 2.46
CA LYS A 80 -8.86 -6.64 2.79
C LYS A 80 -9.58 -7.06 1.50
N PRO A 81 -9.36 -8.30 1.07
CA PRO A 81 -10.01 -8.79 -0.17
C PRO A 81 -11.53 -8.93 -0.03
#